data_69f1ec0d79a8ab00c30240e4e134d25f
#
_entry.id   69f1ec0d79a8ab00c30240e4e134d25f
#
_cell.length_a   1.000
_cell.length_b   1.000
_cell.length_c   1.000
_cell.angle_alpha   90.00
_cell.angle_beta   90.00
_cell.angle_gamma   90.00
#
_symmetry.space_group_name_H-M   'P 1'
#
loop_
_entity.id
_entity.type
_entity.pdbx_description
1 polymer ?
#
loop_
_entity_poly.entity_id
_entity_poly.type
_entity_poly.pdbx_seq_one_letter_code
_entity_poly.pdbx_strand_id
1 'polypeptide(L)'
;DGREVHWSSLPLWWLIGLSKVTRQSIADAAPVAGPVLLALALPGLAVLAARALGGAAAWMVVLALAGAFPLAENFLAGNVDHHGFIVLSALGTLLGVLGAMAASRSGRVREAQRWMIVSGLSASVGLWVSAVTTSVVLAGIGLGGLLAGWRLGAAKAHGGLSPALWRQWGWVGALGSLGFYLLEYFPSHLGWRLEVNHPLYALAFWGGGELLAACSAAPAERDRRSTLLSPRVLLAIAAVLVLPMAILLGGPRVYALRDPLLWRLHQDIEEFRPLTFLFGRLSLGQLAEALSPLPIFLLIAGVLLWRRWRDPQTRSLLLLALVPALLIGGLATAQIRWMGMWLAALAVLGALCVRLVLSDGQRLLGLGGWARWIVLVLPFAGLAWGGIRIVSESRALTRGRSVAAEDVASLIICDMAQVIARDAGHRPAVVLASPDATVQLAWFGQLRGIGTLFWENRAGLAASTELFTCTSEKEARELLARRQVEYVVLFSERSFLGTFYQLAHGRRDDRAAREIFFGRLLFSGATPPGWLRPIPYEVPVPVLAGRPLVARIFAVKSM
;
A
#
# COMPACT_ATOMS: atom_id res chain seq x y z
N ASP A 1 17.72 -9.65 19.78
CA ASP A 1 16.72 -10.64 19.41
C ASP A 1 16.12 -10.20 18.09
N GLY A 2 16.40 -10.96 17.02
CA GLY A 2 15.79 -10.71 15.71
C GLY A 2 14.27 -10.86 15.79
N ARG A 3 13.53 -9.94 15.13
CA ARG A 3 12.07 -10.05 15.00
C ARG A 3 11.71 -10.27 13.56
N GLU A 4 10.74 -11.12 13.36
CA GLU A 4 10.07 -11.23 12.08
C GLU A 4 9.37 -9.92 11.73
N VAL A 5 9.60 -9.44 10.51
CA VAL A 5 8.89 -8.30 9.95
C VAL A 5 7.88 -8.86 8.94
N HIS A 6 6.64 -8.40 8.98
CA HIS A 6 5.57 -8.87 8.07
C HIS A 6 5.77 -8.48 6.60
N TRP A 7 6.82 -7.78 6.26
CA TRP A 7 7.12 -7.39 4.88
C TRP A 7 7.93 -8.48 4.18
N SER A 8 7.60 -8.74 2.91
CA SER A 8 8.33 -9.71 2.12
C SER A 8 9.78 -9.29 1.88
N SER A 9 10.65 -10.26 1.66
CA SER A 9 12.06 -10.03 1.38
C SER A 9 12.33 -9.40 0.01
N LEU A 10 11.36 -9.39 -0.92
CA LEU A 10 11.58 -8.88 -2.28
C LEU A 10 12.08 -7.43 -2.33
N PRO A 11 11.48 -6.44 -1.61
CA PRO A 11 12.00 -5.07 -1.57
C PRO A 11 13.42 -4.99 -0.98
N LEU A 12 13.72 -5.82 0.03
CA LEU A 12 15.06 -5.90 0.61
C LEU A 12 16.07 -6.49 -0.37
N TRP A 13 15.71 -7.55 -1.09
CA TRP A 13 16.57 -8.14 -2.12
C TRP A 13 16.83 -7.15 -3.25
N TRP A 14 15.83 -6.38 -3.64
CA TRP A 14 15.99 -5.30 -4.60
C TRP A 14 17.03 -4.27 -4.13
N LEU A 15 16.91 -3.79 -2.90
CA LEU A 15 17.81 -2.82 -2.32
C LEU A 15 19.24 -3.36 -2.17
N ILE A 16 19.39 -4.59 -1.67
CA ILE A 16 20.69 -5.27 -1.57
C ILE A 16 21.31 -5.48 -2.96
N GLY A 17 20.50 -5.91 -3.93
CA GLY A 17 20.94 -6.08 -5.32
C GLY A 17 21.44 -4.76 -5.92
N LEU A 18 20.70 -3.68 -5.73
CA LEU A 18 21.08 -2.35 -6.20
C LEU A 18 22.38 -1.88 -5.53
N SER A 19 22.49 -2.01 -4.20
CA SER A 19 23.71 -1.69 -3.45
C SER A 19 24.94 -2.43 -3.99
N LYS A 20 24.81 -3.73 -4.26
CA LYS A 20 25.90 -4.54 -4.82
C LYS A 20 26.28 -4.12 -6.25
N VAL A 21 25.29 -3.87 -7.12
CA VAL A 21 25.52 -3.47 -8.52
C VAL A 21 26.17 -2.08 -8.59
N THR A 22 25.72 -1.13 -7.76
CA THR A 22 26.27 0.23 -7.72
C THR A 22 27.55 0.34 -6.89
N ARG A 23 27.90 -0.70 -6.12
CA ARG A 23 29.01 -0.71 -5.16
C ARG A 23 28.89 0.39 -4.10
N GLN A 24 27.68 0.76 -3.75
CA GLN A 24 27.35 1.75 -2.73
C GLN A 24 26.89 1.07 -1.44
N SER A 25 26.91 1.79 -0.33
CA SER A 25 26.24 1.31 0.89
C SER A 25 24.72 1.20 0.67
N ILE A 26 24.03 0.40 1.50
CA ILE A 26 22.56 0.32 1.45
C ILE A 26 21.93 1.69 1.68
N ALA A 27 22.51 2.50 2.57
CA ALA A 27 22.03 3.85 2.87
C ALA A 27 22.12 4.78 1.65
N ASP A 28 23.20 4.68 0.86
CA ASP A 28 23.40 5.51 -0.35
C ASP A 28 22.56 5.00 -1.54
N ALA A 29 22.31 3.69 -1.63
CA ALA A 29 21.50 3.09 -2.68
C ALA A 29 19.99 3.29 -2.45
N ALA A 30 19.55 3.37 -1.20
CA ALA A 30 18.15 3.47 -0.81
C ALA A 30 17.42 4.67 -1.46
N PRO A 31 17.95 5.91 -1.47
CA PRO A 31 17.25 7.03 -2.07
C PRO A 31 16.93 6.88 -3.55
N VAL A 32 17.71 6.11 -4.31
CA VAL A 32 17.52 5.92 -5.75
C VAL A 32 16.79 4.62 -6.10
N ALA A 33 16.46 3.79 -5.11
CA ALA A 33 15.86 2.47 -5.35
C ALA A 33 14.50 2.54 -6.04
N GLY A 34 13.63 3.47 -5.63
CA GLY A 34 12.32 3.71 -6.24
C GLY A 34 12.41 4.19 -7.70
N PRO A 35 13.14 5.29 -8.00
CA PRO A 35 13.36 5.76 -9.36
C PRO A 35 13.95 4.70 -10.31
N VAL A 36 14.93 3.93 -9.86
CA VAL A 36 15.53 2.86 -10.68
C VAL A 36 14.54 1.73 -10.93
N LEU A 37 13.75 1.34 -9.93
CA LEU A 37 12.68 0.36 -10.11
C LEU A 37 11.69 0.81 -11.18
N LEU A 38 11.24 2.07 -11.13
CA LEU A 38 10.33 2.62 -12.15
C LEU A 38 11.00 2.65 -13.53
N ALA A 39 12.24 3.14 -13.63
CA ALA A 39 12.95 3.23 -14.89
C ALA A 39 13.11 1.87 -15.59
N LEU A 40 13.33 0.80 -14.83
CA LEU A 40 13.42 -0.56 -15.36
C LEU A 40 12.05 -1.17 -15.70
N ALA A 41 11.02 -0.89 -14.89
CA ALA A 41 9.70 -1.47 -15.10
C ALA A 41 8.88 -0.76 -16.20
N LEU A 42 9.06 0.56 -16.36
CA LEU A 42 8.24 1.42 -17.21
C LEU A 42 8.24 0.97 -18.69
N PRO A 43 9.39 0.65 -19.34
CA PRO A 43 9.39 0.14 -20.71
C PRO A 43 8.61 -1.16 -20.85
N GLY A 44 8.76 -2.08 -19.90
CA GLY A 44 8.01 -3.35 -19.90
C GLY A 44 6.51 -3.13 -19.77
N LEU A 45 6.08 -2.28 -18.87
CA LEU A 45 4.67 -1.91 -18.70
C LEU A 45 4.10 -1.18 -19.92
N ALA A 46 4.88 -0.27 -20.52
CA ALA A 46 4.48 0.41 -21.76
C ALA A 46 4.24 -0.60 -22.89
N VAL A 47 5.13 -1.58 -23.06
CA VAL A 47 4.98 -2.66 -24.03
C VAL A 47 3.76 -3.53 -23.71
N LEU A 48 3.55 -3.90 -22.45
CA LEU A 48 2.39 -4.68 -22.02
C LEU A 48 1.09 -3.93 -22.32
N ALA A 49 0.99 -2.66 -21.93
CA ALA A 49 -0.18 -1.82 -22.18
C ALA A 49 -0.43 -1.61 -23.68
N ALA A 50 0.64 -1.38 -24.48
CA ALA A 50 0.53 -1.21 -25.93
C ALA A 50 0.02 -2.49 -26.61
N ARG A 51 0.51 -3.66 -26.20
CA ARG A 51 0.05 -4.94 -26.75
C ARG A 51 -1.36 -5.32 -26.30
N ALA A 52 -1.71 -5.03 -25.04
CA ALA A 52 -3.04 -5.34 -24.49
C ALA A 52 -4.12 -4.39 -25.04
N LEU A 53 -3.83 -3.08 -25.10
CA LEU A 53 -4.83 -2.02 -25.29
C LEU A 53 -4.49 -1.01 -26.42
N GLY A 54 -3.28 -1.08 -27.00
CA GLY A 54 -2.83 -0.17 -28.06
C GLY A 54 -1.89 0.94 -27.57
N GLY A 55 -1.20 1.61 -28.52
CA GLY A 55 -0.14 2.58 -28.19
C GLY A 55 -0.62 3.79 -27.38
N ALA A 56 -1.80 4.35 -27.68
CA ALA A 56 -2.37 5.46 -26.91
C ALA A 56 -2.68 5.05 -25.45
N ALA A 57 -3.10 3.79 -25.24
CA ALA A 57 -3.32 3.23 -23.91
C ALA A 57 -2.01 3.10 -23.13
N ALA A 58 -0.90 2.78 -23.78
CA ALA A 58 0.42 2.73 -23.16
C ALA A 58 0.81 4.10 -22.60
N TRP A 59 0.61 5.17 -23.35
CA TRP A 59 0.87 6.53 -22.86
C TRP A 59 0.05 6.89 -21.65
N MET A 60 -1.21 6.45 -21.56
CA MET A 60 -2.04 6.67 -20.37
C MET A 60 -1.42 6.04 -19.12
N VAL A 61 -0.94 4.79 -19.21
CA VAL A 61 -0.28 4.11 -18.07
C VAL A 61 1.04 4.79 -17.69
N VAL A 62 1.86 5.14 -18.71
CA VAL A 62 3.15 5.81 -18.50
C VAL A 62 2.98 7.15 -17.82
N LEU A 63 2.08 7.99 -18.32
CA LEU A 63 1.83 9.32 -17.76
C LEU A 63 1.17 9.25 -16.38
N ALA A 64 0.33 8.25 -16.12
CA ALA A 64 -0.23 8.05 -14.79
C ALA A 64 0.86 7.72 -13.76
N LEU A 65 1.80 6.82 -14.11
CA LEU A 65 2.95 6.49 -13.24
C LEU A 65 3.89 7.66 -13.01
N ALA A 66 4.00 8.58 -13.97
CA ALA A 66 4.89 9.74 -13.88
C ALA A 66 4.23 10.98 -13.25
N GLY A 67 2.91 11.13 -13.35
CA GLY A 67 2.23 12.39 -13.07
C GLY A 67 1.02 12.33 -12.13
N ALA A 68 0.50 11.14 -11.81
CA ALA A 68 -0.53 11.03 -10.77
C ALA A 68 0.14 10.96 -9.40
N PHE A 69 0.12 12.05 -8.62
CA PHE A 69 0.98 12.22 -7.44
C PHE A 69 0.97 11.05 -6.45
N PRO A 70 -0.19 10.58 -5.89
CA PRO A 70 -0.15 9.49 -4.92
C PRO A 70 0.32 8.15 -5.51
N LEU A 71 0.23 7.99 -6.85
CA LEU A 71 0.75 6.82 -7.55
C LEU A 71 2.26 6.97 -7.83
N ALA A 72 2.67 8.15 -8.31
CA ALA A 72 4.06 8.47 -8.62
C ALA A 72 4.95 8.50 -7.36
N GLU A 73 4.40 8.90 -6.22
CA GLU A 73 5.08 8.97 -4.93
C GLU A 73 5.75 7.65 -4.54
N ASN A 74 5.15 6.51 -4.89
CA ASN A 74 5.72 5.18 -4.62
C ASN A 74 7.08 4.93 -5.30
N PHE A 75 7.48 5.81 -6.21
CA PHE A 75 8.72 5.69 -6.98
C PHE A 75 9.64 6.91 -6.83
N LEU A 76 9.30 7.87 -5.97
CA LEU A 76 10.13 9.04 -5.76
C LEU A 76 11.42 8.69 -5.01
N ALA A 77 12.44 9.54 -5.21
CA ALA A 77 13.69 9.40 -4.50
C ALA A 77 13.48 9.51 -2.98
N GLY A 78 14.09 8.61 -2.23
CA GLY A 78 13.94 8.54 -0.78
C GLY A 78 12.74 7.71 -0.29
N ASN A 79 11.78 7.39 -1.16
CA ASN A 79 10.69 6.48 -0.80
C ASN A 79 11.12 5.02 -1.06
N VAL A 80 11.62 4.37 0.00
CA VAL A 80 12.07 2.97 -0.04
C VAL A 80 10.98 2.10 0.54
N ASP A 81 9.88 1.96 -0.18
CA ASP A 81 8.73 1.18 0.28
C ASP A 81 8.40 0.03 -0.70
N HIS A 82 7.65 -0.94 -0.19
CA HIS A 82 7.13 -2.07 -0.96
C HIS A 82 5.99 -1.69 -1.92
N HIS A 83 5.38 -0.52 -1.76
CA HIS A 83 4.22 -0.07 -2.54
C HIS A 83 4.49 0.01 -4.05
N GLY A 84 5.70 0.37 -4.47
CA GLY A 84 6.08 0.35 -5.88
C GLY A 84 5.92 -1.03 -6.52
N PHE A 85 6.33 -2.11 -5.84
CA PHE A 85 6.17 -3.49 -6.30
C PHE A 85 4.70 -3.91 -6.38
N ILE A 86 3.88 -3.47 -5.41
CA ILE A 86 2.44 -3.77 -5.39
C ILE A 86 1.76 -3.11 -6.59
N VAL A 87 2.05 -1.84 -6.85
CA VAL A 87 1.51 -1.10 -8.00
C VAL A 87 1.89 -1.79 -9.31
N LEU A 88 3.16 -2.14 -9.51
CA LEU A 88 3.63 -2.84 -10.71
C LEU A 88 2.93 -4.19 -10.89
N SER A 89 2.79 -4.94 -9.81
CA SER A 89 2.09 -6.24 -9.81
C SER A 89 0.61 -6.10 -10.16
N ALA A 90 -0.07 -5.09 -9.61
CA ALA A 90 -1.48 -4.82 -9.91
C ALA A 90 -1.69 -4.42 -11.39
N LEU A 91 -0.82 -3.54 -11.92
CA LEU A 91 -0.85 -3.17 -13.33
C LEU A 91 -0.62 -4.38 -14.24
N GLY A 92 0.38 -5.21 -13.94
CA GLY A 92 0.64 -6.46 -14.67
C GLY A 92 -0.54 -7.43 -14.62
N THR A 93 -1.18 -7.56 -13.46
CA THR A 93 -2.35 -8.41 -13.26
C THR A 93 -3.54 -7.94 -14.11
N LEU A 94 -3.90 -6.65 -14.01
CA LEU A 94 -5.05 -6.07 -14.73
C LEU A 94 -4.81 -6.04 -16.25
N LEU A 95 -3.65 -5.57 -16.69
CA LEU A 95 -3.28 -5.56 -18.12
C LEU A 95 -3.23 -6.97 -18.69
N GLY A 96 -2.76 -7.95 -17.91
CA GLY A 96 -2.73 -9.35 -18.31
C GLY A 96 -4.11 -9.93 -18.61
N VAL A 97 -5.10 -9.71 -17.70
CA VAL A 97 -6.49 -10.16 -17.92
C VAL A 97 -7.10 -9.47 -19.15
N LEU A 98 -6.91 -8.14 -19.31
CA LEU A 98 -7.43 -7.40 -20.44
C LEU A 98 -6.75 -7.81 -21.77
N GLY A 99 -5.44 -8.07 -21.73
CA GLY A 99 -4.68 -8.60 -22.88
C GLY A 99 -5.16 -9.99 -23.27
N ALA A 100 -5.41 -10.88 -22.30
CA ALA A 100 -5.98 -12.20 -22.56
C ALA A 100 -7.35 -12.10 -23.23
N MET A 101 -8.20 -11.19 -22.74
CA MET A 101 -9.52 -10.93 -23.35
C MET A 101 -9.38 -10.43 -24.79
N ALA A 102 -8.48 -9.49 -25.04
CA ALA A 102 -8.24 -8.95 -26.38
C ALA A 102 -7.69 -10.00 -27.34
N ALA A 103 -6.75 -10.84 -26.91
CA ALA A 103 -6.19 -11.94 -27.70
C ALA A 103 -7.22 -13.05 -27.98
N SER A 104 -8.00 -13.42 -26.97
CA SER A 104 -9.07 -14.42 -27.10
C SER A 104 -10.10 -14.01 -28.16
N ARG A 105 -10.49 -12.74 -28.19
CA ARG A 105 -11.42 -12.18 -29.20
C ARG A 105 -10.89 -12.26 -30.62
N SER A 106 -9.58 -12.13 -30.79
CA SER A 106 -8.92 -12.23 -32.10
C SER A 106 -8.61 -13.68 -32.46
N GLY A 107 -9.11 -14.68 -31.73
CA GLY A 107 -8.82 -16.09 -31.97
C GLY A 107 -7.37 -16.53 -31.66
N ARG A 108 -6.56 -15.64 -31.03
CA ARG A 108 -5.14 -15.89 -30.72
C ARG A 108 -5.01 -16.62 -29.38
N VAL A 109 -5.43 -17.89 -29.33
CA VAL A 109 -5.53 -18.68 -28.10
C VAL A 109 -4.20 -18.79 -27.36
N ARG A 110 -3.08 -19.10 -28.05
CA ARG A 110 -1.76 -19.19 -27.41
C ARG A 110 -1.31 -17.87 -26.79
N GLU A 111 -1.66 -16.76 -27.39
CA GLU A 111 -1.37 -15.44 -26.85
C GLU A 111 -2.23 -15.13 -25.62
N ALA A 112 -3.51 -15.48 -25.66
CA ALA A 112 -4.40 -15.37 -24.49
C ALA A 112 -3.88 -16.19 -23.30
N GLN A 113 -3.37 -17.40 -23.55
CA GLN A 113 -2.74 -18.23 -22.53
C GLN A 113 -1.50 -17.55 -21.90
N ARG A 114 -0.63 -16.96 -22.73
CA ARG A 114 0.55 -16.20 -22.24
C ARG A 114 0.14 -15.01 -21.39
N TRP A 115 -0.90 -14.29 -21.77
CA TRP A 115 -1.44 -13.19 -20.99
C TRP A 115 -1.99 -13.64 -19.64
N MET A 116 -2.67 -14.79 -19.57
CA MET A 116 -3.15 -15.34 -18.30
C MET A 116 -1.99 -15.78 -17.39
N ILE A 117 -0.89 -16.27 -17.96
CA ILE A 117 0.33 -16.55 -17.21
C ILE A 117 0.92 -15.25 -16.64
N VAL A 118 1.08 -14.21 -17.47
CA VAL A 118 1.57 -12.90 -17.02
C VAL A 118 0.71 -12.34 -15.88
N SER A 119 -0.62 -12.38 -16.05
CA SER A 119 -1.55 -11.93 -15.01
C SER A 119 -1.43 -12.73 -13.72
N GLY A 120 -1.41 -14.07 -13.81
CA GLY A 120 -1.31 -14.95 -12.65
C GLY A 120 0.01 -14.78 -11.89
N LEU A 121 1.14 -14.70 -12.61
CA LEU A 121 2.46 -14.47 -12.01
C LEU A 121 2.56 -13.07 -11.39
N SER A 122 2.09 -12.02 -12.06
CA SER A 122 2.04 -10.67 -11.50
C SER A 122 1.23 -10.64 -10.21
N ALA A 123 0.07 -11.29 -10.18
CA ALA A 123 -0.74 -11.41 -8.98
C ALA A 123 -0.05 -12.18 -7.86
N SER A 124 0.70 -13.26 -8.19
CA SER A 124 1.47 -14.02 -7.20
C SER A 124 2.57 -13.20 -6.56
N VAL A 125 3.30 -12.40 -7.36
CA VAL A 125 4.29 -11.44 -6.85
C VAL A 125 3.61 -10.41 -5.95
N GLY A 126 2.45 -9.89 -6.37
CA GLY A 126 1.66 -8.97 -5.54
C GLY A 126 1.23 -9.59 -4.21
N LEU A 127 0.76 -10.84 -4.20
CA LEU A 127 0.44 -11.58 -2.96
C LEU A 127 1.67 -11.79 -2.08
N TRP A 128 2.82 -12.06 -2.66
CA TRP A 128 4.07 -12.18 -1.93
C TRP A 128 4.45 -10.87 -1.23
N VAL A 129 4.33 -9.72 -1.93
CA VAL A 129 4.72 -8.41 -1.38
C VAL A 129 3.68 -7.86 -0.41
N SER A 130 2.39 -7.95 -0.75
CA SER A 130 1.28 -7.51 0.11
C SER A 130 0.02 -8.31 -0.20
N ALA A 131 -0.21 -9.34 0.58
CA ALA A 131 -1.34 -10.25 0.39
C ALA A 131 -2.69 -9.54 0.52
N VAL A 132 -2.83 -8.66 1.52
CA VAL A 132 -4.07 -7.91 1.76
C VAL A 132 -4.41 -7.01 0.59
N THR A 133 -3.46 -6.21 0.11
CA THR A 133 -3.69 -5.25 -0.99
C THR A 133 -4.01 -5.97 -2.30
N THR A 134 -3.22 -7.00 -2.63
CA THR A 134 -3.40 -7.75 -3.86
C THR A 134 -4.69 -8.56 -3.87
N SER A 135 -5.13 -9.09 -2.71
CA SER A 135 -6.40 -9.82 -2.63
C SER A 135 -7.60 -8.96 -3.00
N VAL A 136 -7.56 -7.66 -2.75
CA VAL A 136 -8.62 -6.72 -3.17
C VAL A 136 -8.64 -6.57 -4.69
N VAL A 137 -7.48 -6.48 -5.34
CA VAL A 137 -7.39 -6.45 -6.81
C VAL A 137 -7.98 -7.74 -7.41
N LEU A 138 -7.60 -8.89 -6.85
CA LEU A 138 -8.10 -10.20 -7.28
C LEU A 138 -9.61 -10.35 -7.05
N ALA A 139 -10.12 -9.88 -5.91
CA ALA A 139 -11.56 -9.83 -5.63
C ALA A 139 -12.30 -8.95 -6.66
N GLY A 140 -11.72 -7.80 -7.01
CA GLY A 140 -12.26 -6.93 -8.05
C GLY A 140 -12.33 -7.61 -9.42
N ILE A 141 -11.28 -8.30 -9.84
CA ILE A 141 -11.25 -9.10 -11.09
C ILE A 141 -12.27 -10.24 -11.00
N GLY A 142 -12.32 -10.94 -9.86
CA GLY A 142 -13.28 -12.02 -9.61
C GLY A 142 -14.71 -11.54 -9.75
N LEU A 143 -15.09 -10.48 -9.04
CA LEU A 143 -16.43 -9.89 -9.11
C LEU A 143 -16.76 -9.37 -10.52
N GLY A 144 -15.82 -8.66 -11.17
CA GLY A 144 -16.00 -8.19 -12.55
C GLY A 144 -16.19 -9.33 -13.54
N GLY A 145 -15.42 -10.41 -13.40
CA GLY A 145 -15.56 -11.64 -14.21
C GLY A 145 -16.86 -12.39 -13.95
N LEU A 146 -17.28 -12.50 -12.69
CA LEU A 146 -18.58 -13.12 -12.33
C LEU A 146 -19.75 -12.32 -12.91
N LEU A 147 -19.74 -10.99 -12.78
CA LEU A 147 -20.77 -10.11 -13.35
C LEU A 147 -20.81 -10.19 -14.88
N ALA A 148 -19.66 -10.26 -15.52
CA ALA A 148 -19.55 -10.45 -16.97
C ALA A 148 -20.11 -11.82 -17.38
N GLY A 149 -19.73 -12.91 -16.71
CA GLY A 149 -20.17 -14.27 -16.97
C GLY A 149 -21.65 -14.50 -16.67
N TRP A 150 -22.16 -13.93 -15.56
CA TRP A 150 -23.57 -14.06 -15.16
C TRP A 150 -24.54 -13.57 -16.23
N ARG A 151 -24.21 -12.46 -16.90
CA ARG A 151 -25.06 -11.84 -17.93
C ARG A 151 -24.84 -12.37 -19.34
N LEU A 152 -23.72 -13.08 -19.58
CA LEU A 152 -23.41 -13.68 -20.89
C LEU A 152 -24.12 -15.01 -21.16
N GLY A 153 -24.72 -15.63 -20.14
CA GLY A 153 -25.33 -16.97 -20.23
C GLY A 153 -26.46 -17.16 -21.26
N ALA A 154 -26.94 -16.08 -21.90
CA ALA A 154 -27.92 -16.13 -22.98
C ALA A 154 -27.31 -15.96 -24.40
N ALA A 155 -26.06 -15.51 -24.52
CA ALA A 155 -25.40 -15.27 -25.80
C ALA A 155 -24.12 -16.12 -25.89
N LYS A 156 -24.23 -17.33 -26.36
CA LYS A 156 -23.14 -18.32 -26.58
C LYS A 156 -22.01 -17.86 -27.53
N ALA A 157 -21.97 -16.62 -27.93
CA ALA A 157 -21.07 -16.17 -28.97
C ALA A 157 -19.98 -15.22 -28.42
N HIS A 158 -18.78 -15.74 -28.22
CA HIS A 158 -17.52 -15.03 -28.50
C HIS A 158 -17.12 -13.84 -27.61
N GLY A 159 -17.77 -13.57 -26.47
CA GLY A 159 -17.52 -12.32 -25.70
C GLY A 159 -16.63 -12.41 -24.45
N GLY A 160 -16.34 -13.59 -23.93
CA GLY A 160 -15.64 -13.80 -22.66
C GLY A 160 -14.37 -14.65 -22.77
N LEU A 161 -13.62 -14.73 -21.67
CA LEU A 161 -12.52 -15.69 -21.52
C LEU A 161 -13.06 -17.10 -21.37
N SER A 162 -12.41 -18.07 -22.01
CA SER A 162 -12.82 -19.49 -21.93
C SER A 162 -12.58 -20.05 -20.52
N PRO A 163 -13.35 -21.09 -20.11
CA PRO A 163 -13.14 -21.78 -18.84
C PRO A 163 -11.70 -22.27 -18.63
N ALA A 164 -11.05 -22.73 -19.70
CA ALA A 164 -9.67 -23.21 -19.66
C ALA A 164 -8.70 -22.08 -19.29
N LEU A 165 -8.90 -20.87 -19.81
CA LEU A 165 -8.06 -19.70 -19.51
C LEU A 165 -8.21 -19.28 -18.04
N TRP A 166 -9.43 -19.27 -17.49
CA TRP A 166 -9.65 -18.96 -16.08
C TRP A 166 -9.04 -20.00 -15.14
N ARG A 167 -9.14 -21.30 -15.48
CA ARG A 167 -8.46 -22.37 -14.73
C ARG A 167 -6.95 -22.20 -14.77
N GLN A 168 -6.38 -21.92 -15.95
CA GLN A 168 -4.95 -21.66 -16.09
C GLN A 168 -4.52 -20.49 -15.20
N TRP A 169 -5.27 -19.38 -15.20
CA TRP A 169 -5.01 -18.22 -14.34
C TRP A 169 -5.03 -18.60 -12.86
N GLY A 170 -6.06 -19.32 -12.45
CA GLY A 170 -6.21 -19.81 -11.07
C GLY A 170 -5.04 -20.70 -10.64
N TRP A 171 -4.62 -21.64 -11.49
CA TRP A 171 -3.48 -22.51 -11.18
C TRP A 171 -2.14 -21.78 -11.17
N VAL A 172 -1.87 -20.92 -12.15
CA VAL A 172 -0.63 -20.14 -12.21
C VAL A 172 -0.52 -19.24 -10.97
N GLY A 173 -1.60 -18.56 -10.62
CA GLY A 173 -1.64 -17.70 -9.43
C GLY A 173 -1.48 -18.48 -8.12
N ALA A 174 -2.16 -19.62 -7.99
CA ALA A 174 -2.07 -20.45 -6.79
C ALA A 174 -0.67 -21.05 -6.61
N LEU A 175 -0.13 -21.67 -7.65
CA LEU A 175 1.21 -22.28 -7.59
C LEU A 175 2.31 -21.23 -7.39
N GLY A 176 2.19 -20.06 -8.05
CA GLY A 176 3.12 -18.95 -7.86
C GLY A 176 3.07 -18.40 -6.44
N SER A 177 1.87 -18.15 -5.89
CA SER A 177 1.69 -17.68 -4.50
C SER A 177 2.24 -18.69 -3.50
N LEU A 178 1.94 -19.98 -3.68
CA LEU A 178 2.49 -21.05 -2.82
C LEU A 178 4.01 -21.14 -2.93
N GLY A 179 4.55 -21.03 -4.15
CA GLY A 179 6.01 -21.02 -4.38
C GLY A 179 6.69 -19.86 -3.66
N PHE A 180 6.15 -18.65 -3.73
CA PHE A 180 6.67 -17.49 -3.02
C PHE A 180 6.50 -17.59 -1.49
N TYR A 181 5.41 -18.23 -1.02
CA TYR A 181 5.28 -18.54 0.40
C TYR A 181 6.38 -19.49 0.89
N LEU A 182 6.65 -20.55 0.15
CA LEU A 182 7.74 -21.48 0.49
C LEU A 182 9.10 -20.80 0.41
N LEU A 183 9.34 -19.97 -0.60
CA LEU A 183 10.58 -19.21 -0.76
C LEU A 183 10.85 -18.27 0.43
N GLU A 184 9.81 -17.63 0.97
CA GLU A 184 9.92 -16.66 2.06
C GLU A 184 10.09 -17.34 3.43
N TYR A 185 9.32 -18.39 3.69
CA TYR A 185 9.15 -18.91 5.04
C TYR A 185 9.75 -20.30 5.28
N PHE A 186 9.88 -21.13 4.23
CA PHE A 186 10.43 -22.46 4.40
C PHE A 186 11.98 -22.45 4.36
N PRO A 187 12.68 -23.18 5.22
CA PRO A 187 12.19 -24.09 6.26
C PRO A 187 12.06 -23.45 7.65
N SER A 188 12.34 -22.15 7.79
CA SER A 188 12.54 -21.49 9.08
C SER A 188 11.28 -21.48 9.95
N HIS A 189 10.10 -21.24 9.36
CA HIS A 189 8.81 -21.29 10.05
C HIS A 189 7.65 -21.26 9.04
N LEU A 190 6.51 -21.79 9.48
CA LEU A 190 5.25 -21.74 8.74
C LEU A 190 4.24 -20.99 9.60
N GLY A 191 4.22 -19.67 9.47
CA GLY A 191 3.36 -18.81 10.28
C GLY A 191 1.88 -18.86 9.87
N TRP A 192 0.98 -18.49 10.81
CA TRP A 192 -0.48 -18.43 10.61
C TRP A 192 -1.00 -17.01 10.38
N ARG A 193 -0.13 -16.07 10.03
CA ARG A 193 -0.53 -14.68 9.83
C ARG A 193 -1.07 -14.44 8.44
N LEU A 194 -2.23 -13.80 8.35
CA LEU A 194 -2.91 -13.49 7.09
C LEU A 194 -2.67 -12.06 6.60
N GLU A 195 -1.86 -11.26 7.28
CA GLU A 195 -1.33 -10.01 6.74
C GLU A 195 -0.31 -10.24 5.64
N VAL A 196 0.37 -11.37 5.69
CA VAL A 196 1.40 -11.79 4.72
C VAL A 196 0.88 -12.89 3.82
N ASN A 197 1.66 -13.24 2.80
CA ASN A 197 1.34 -14.35 1.92
C ASN A 197 1.21 -15.65 2.73
N HIS A 198 0.16 -16.41 2.46
CA HIS A 198 -0.19 -17.64 3.17
C HIS A 198 -0.84 -18.64 2.20
N PRO A 199 -0.72 -19.97 2.40
CA PRO A 199 -1.34 -20.96 1.52
C PRO A 199 -2.86 -20.79 1.31
N LEU A 200 -3.58 -20.17 2.25
CA LEU A 200 -4.99 -19.84 2.07
C LEU A 200 -5.24 -18.85 0.93
N TYR A 201 -4.31 -17.93 0.63
CA TYR A 201 -4.41 -17.07 -0.54
C TYR A 201 -4.25 -17.86 -1.84
N ALA A 202 -3.32 -18.82 -1.88
CA ALA A 202 -3.16 -19.72 -3.02
C ALA A 202 -4.44 -20.55 -3.25
N LEU A 203 -5.02 -21.08 -2.17
CA LEU A 203 -6.28 -21.84 -2.23
C LEU A 203 -7.44 -20.96 -2.72
N ALA A 204 -7.57 -19.73 -2.21
CA ALA A 204 -8.59 -18.78 -2.64
C ALA A 204 -8.39 -18.37 -4.10
N PHE A 205 -7.14 -18.22 -4.57
CA PHE A 205 -6.84 -17.90 -5.96
C PHE A 205 -7.27 -19.03 -6.91
N TRP A 206 -6.90 -20.27 -6.57
CA TRP A 206 -7.36 -21.45 -7.32
C TRP A 206 -8.88 -21.51 -7.36
N GLY A 207 -9.55 -21.40 -6.20
CA GLY A 207 -11.00 -21.40 -6.10
C GLY A 207 -11.67 -20.31 -6.95
N GLY A 208 -11.12 -19.08 -6.92
CA GLY A 208 -11.57 -17.97 -7.75
C GLY A 208 -11.49 -18.29 -9.25
N GLY A 209 -10.37 -18.90 -9.70
CA GLY A 209 -10.21 -19.37 -11.09
C GLY A 209 -11.23 -20.41 -11.50
N GLU A 210 -11.53 -21.38 -10.63
CA GLU A 210 -12.56 -22.42 -10.87
C GLU A 210 -13.98 -21.82 -10.90
N LEU A 211 -14.31 -20.87 -10.02
CA LEU A 211 -15.61 -20.18 -10.03
C LEU A 211 -15.80 -19.39 -11.33
N LEU A 212 -14.80 -18.65 -11.76
CA LEU A 212 -14.84 -17.91 -13.03
C LEU A 212 -14.95 -18.85 -14.23
N ALA A 213 -14.26 -19.98 -14.19
CA ALA A 213 -14.37 -21.02 -15.22
C ALA A 213 -15.78 -21.63 -15.26
N ALA A 214 -16.37 -21.94 -14.11
CA ALA A 214 -17.74 -22.46 -14.03
C ALA A 214 -18.76 -21.45 -14.58
N CYS A 215 -18.65 -20.18 -14.20
CA CYS A 215 -19.53 -19.11 -14.70
C CYS A 215 -19.39 -18.89 -16.21
N SER A 216 -18.18 -19.08 -16.75
CA SER A 216 -17.92 -18.95 -18.19
C SER A 216 -18.39 -20.15 -19.00
N ALA A 217 -18.49 -21.32 -18.37
CA ALA A 217 -18.93 -22.59 -19.00
C ALA A 217 -20.44 -22.75 -19.01
N ALA A 218 -21.18 -22.03 -18.14
CA ALA A 218 -22.58 -22.30 -17.86
C ALA A 218 -23.44 -22.16 -19.14
N PRO A 219 -24.08 -23.25 -19.62
CA PRO A 219 -25.06 -23.19 -20.69
C PRO A 219 -26.38 -22.56 -20.20
N ALA A 220 -27.42 -22.57 -21.06
CA ALA A 220 -28.74 -21.99 -20.78
C ALA A 220 -29.30 -22.36 -19.39
N GLU A 221 -30.20 -21.54 -18.87
CA GLU A 221 -30.72 -21.52 -17.47
C GLU A 221 -30.98 -22.84 -16.78
N ARG A 222 -31.39 -23.88 -17.51
CA ARG A 222 -31.77 -25.22 -16.94
C ARG A 222 -30.54 -26.00 -16.42
N ASP A 223 -29.39 -25.90 -17.08
CA ASP A 223 -28.14 -26.59 -16.68
C ASP A 223 -27.29 -25.82 -15.67
N ARG A 224 -27.66 -24.56 -15.42
CA ARG A 224 -26.90 -23.66 -14.54
C ARG A 224 -26.94 -24.13 -13.09
N ARG A 225 -28.08 -24.61 -12.61
CA ARG A 225 -28.20 -25.14 -11.24
C ARG A 225 -27.36 -26.39 -11.02
N SER A 226 -27.36 -27.32 -11.98
CA SER A 226 -26.53 -28.52 -11.88
C SER A 226 -25.03 -28.23 -11.90
N THR A 227 -24.60 -27.25 -12.71
CA THR A 227 -23.22 -26.81 -12.77
C THR A 227 -22.78 -26.12 -11.47
N LEU A 228 -23.61 -25.23 -10.90
CA LEU A 228 -23.33 -24.54 -9.64
C LEU A 228 -23.31 -25.44 -8.42
N LEU A 229 -24.07 -26.53 -8.44
CA LEU A 229 -24.12 -27.54 -7.37
C LEU A 229 -23.09 -28.67 -7.58
N SER A 230 -22.26 -28.60 -8.60
CA SER A 230 -21.22 -29.61 -8.80
C SER A 230 -20.22 -29.60 -7.63
N PRO A 231 -19.71 -30.79 -7.19
CA PRO A 231 -18.75 -30.86 -6.08
C PRO A 231 -17.53 -29.99 -6.28
N ARG A 232 -17.10 -29.82 -7.51
CA ARG A 232 -15.95 -28.96 -7.88
C ARG A 232 -16.23 -27.48 -7.60
N VAL A 233 -17.42 -26.98 -7.90
CA VAL A 233 -17.81 -25.59 -7.65
C VAL A 233 -18.02 -25.36 -6.16
N LEU A 234 -18.63 -26.31 -5.45
CA LEU A 234 -18.79 -26.24 -3.99
C LEU A 234 -17.42 -26.20 -3.29
N LEU A 235 -16.46 -27.01 -3.73
CA LEU A 235 -15.08 -26.97 -3.24
C LEU A 235 -14.42 -25.62 -3.55
N ALA A 236 -14.63 -25.06 -4.74
CA ALA A 236 -14.11 -23.75 -5.11
C ALA A 236 -14.70 -22.62 -4.26
N ILE A 237 -16.01 -22.69 -3.95
CA ILE A 237 -16.65 -21.76 -3.02
C ILE A 237 -16.03 -21.87 -1.63
N ALA A 238 -15.87 -23.09 -1.11
CA ALA A 238 -15.24 -23.32 0.19
C ALA A 238 -13.80 -22.78 0.21
N ALA A 239 -13.02 -23.00 -0.86
CA ALA A 239 -11.66 -22.51 -1.01
C ALA A 239 -11.56 -20.98 -1.01
N VAL A 240 -12.53 -20.27 -1.59
CA VAL A 240 -12.59 -18.80 -1.54
C VAL A 240 -13.02 -18.31 -0.17
N LEU A 241 -14.03 -18.98 0.45
CA LEU A 241 -14.60 -18.52 1.72
C LEU A 241 -13.69 -18.82 2.92
N VAL A 242 -12.80 -19.81 2.85
CA VAL A 242 -11.92 -20.17 3.97
C VAL A 242 -11.04 -19.00 4.41
N LEU A 243 -10.56 -18.17 3.48
CA LEU A 243 -9.71 -17.02 3.78
C LEU A 243 -10.44 -15.94 4.61
N PRO A 244 -11.58 -15.37 4.17
CA PRO A 244 -12.31 -14.40 4.99
C PRO A 244 -12.83 -15.01 6.31
N MET A 245 -13.21 -16.29 6.32
CA MET A 245 -13.61 -16.98 7.55
C MET A 245 -12.43 -17.11 8.52
N ALA A 246 -11.23 -17.42 8.04
CA ALA A 246 -10.03 -17.46 8.89
C ALA A 246 -9.69 -16.08 9.47
N ILE A 247 -9.85 -14.99 8.70
CA ILE A 247 -9.66 -13.61 9.18
C ILE A 247 -10.73 -13.27 10.25
N LEU A 248 -11.97 -13.65 10.03
CA LEU A 248 -13.07 -13.34 10.94
C LEU A 248 -13.01 -14.13 12.25
N LEU A 249 -12.63 -15.42 12.19
CA LEU A 249 -12.69 -16.34 13.33
C LEU A 249 -11.34 -16.54 14.02
N GLY A 250 -10.21 -16.30 13.32
CA GLY A 250 -8.88 -16.65 13.79
C GLY A 250 -8.31 -15.75 14.91
N GLY A 251 -8.92 -14.60 15.17
CA GLY A 251 -8.51 -13.68 16.24
C GLY A 251 -7.15 -13.01 16.00
N PRO A 252 -6.54 -12.40 17.06
CA PRO A 252 -5.31 -11.60 16.94
C PRO A 252 -4.06 -12.40 16.51
N ARG A 253 -4.04 -13.71 16.71
CA ARG A 253 -2.94 -14.57 16.28
C ARG A 253 -2.88 -14.75 14.77
N VAL A 254 -4.04 -14.70 14.13
CA VAL A 254 -4.20 -14.89 12.67
C VAL A 254 -4.21 -13.55 11.94
N TYR A 255 -4.81 -12.51 12.54
CA TYR A 255 -4.91 -11.19 11.97
C TYR A 255 -4.72 -10.11 13.04
N ALA A 256 -3.62 -9.35 12.94
CA ALA A 256 -3.16 -8.43 13.98
C ALA A 256 -4.18 -7.34 14.33
N LEU A 257 -4.94 -6.83 13.35
CA LEU A 257 -5.98 -5.82 13.60
C LEU A 257 -7.16 -6.32 14.46
N ARG A 258 -7.21 -7.60 14.79
CA ARG A 258 -8.14 -8.13 15.80
C ARG A 258 -7.65 -7.88 17.23
N ASP A 259 -6.38 -7.45 17.42
CA ASP A 259 -5.89 -7.00 18.72
C ASP A 259 -6.40 -5.57 19.02
N PRO A 260 -7.03 -5.34 20.19
CA PRO A 260 -7.63 -4.03 20.50
C PRO A 260 -6.61 -2.89 20.58
N LEU A 261 -5.35 -3.15 21.00
CA LEU A 261 -4.29 -2.14 21.05
C LEU A 261 -3.88 -1.74 19.63
N LEU A 262 -3.63 -2.74 18.77
CA LEU A 262 -3.24 -2.50 17.37
C LEU A 262 -4.38 -1.87 16.57
N TRP A 263 -5.63 -2.23 16.85
CA TRP A 263 -6.79 -1.59 16.24
C TRP A 263 -6.89 -0.10 16.59
N ARG A 264 -6.65 0.27 17.88
CA ARG A 264 -6.62 1.68 18.29
C ARG A 264 -5.47 2.44 17.63
N LEU A 265 -4.27 1.84 17.58
CA LEU A 265 -3.13 2.42 16.86
C LEU A 265 -3.47 2.69 15.39
N HIS A 266 -4.06 1.70 14.73
CA HIS A 266 -4.46 1.79 13.33
C HIS A 266 -5.39 2.99 13.05
N GLN A 267 -6.27 3.32 13.97
CA GLN A 267 -7.17 4.48 13.84
C GLN A 267 -6.45 5.83 13.94
N ASP A 268 -5.27 5.88 14.55
CA ASP A 268 -4.51 7.12 14.75
C ASP A 268 -3.45 7.38 13.67
N ILE A 269 -3.11 6.37 12.87
CA ILE A 269 -2.19 6.50 11.75
C ILE A 269 -2.88 7.23 10.59
N GLU A 270 -2.27 8.31 10.07
CA GLU A 270 -2.91 9.20 9.09
C GLU A 270 -3.32 8.50 7.79
N GLU A 271 -2.53 7.57 7.30
CA GLU A 271 -2.82 6.83 6.05
C GLU A 271 -4.08 5.95 6.13
N PHE A 272 -4.51 5.58 7.34
CA PHE A 272 -5.74 4.80 7.56
C PHE A 272 -6.98 5.66 7.76
N ARG A 273 -6.85 6.98 7.71
CA ARG A 273 -7.98 7.89 7.82
C ARG A 273 -8.78 7.98 6.54
N PRO A 274 -10.08 8.32 6.63
CA PRO A 274 -10.92 8.45 5.45
C PRO A 274 -10.48 9.63 4.57
N LEU A 275 -10.80 9.57 3.28
CA LEU A 275 -10.49 10.62 2.30
C LEU A 275 -11.01 12.00 2.73
N THR A 276 -12.13 12.04 3.46
CA THR A 276 -12.71 13.29 4.01
C THR A 276 -11.76 14.04 4.96
N PHE A 277 -10.80 13.33 5.55
CA PHE A 277 -9.75 13.93 6.36
C PHE A 277 -8.86 14.90 5.57
N LEU A 278 -8.64 14.64 4.29
CA LEU A 278 -7.88 15.53 3.40
C LEU A 278 -8.64 16.82 3.07
N PHE A 279 -9.98 16.77 2.99
CA PHE A 279 -10.79 17.94 2.65
C PHE A 279 -10.67 19.10 3.65
N GLY A 280 -10.37 18.80 4.91
CA GLY A 280 -10.14 19.81 5.94
C GLY A 280 -8.68 20.31 6.04
N ARG A 281 -7.75 19.70 5.32
CA ARG A 281 -6.32 19.98 5.43
C ARG A 281 -5.67 20.50 4.15
N LEU A 282 -6.18 20.10 2.99
CA LEU A 282 -5.65 20.46 1.70
C LEU A 282 -6.44 21.59 1.07
N SER A 283 -5.75 22.51 0.39
CA SER A 283 -6.39 23.47 -0.52
C SER A 283 -7.04 22.74 -1.70
N LEU A 284 -7.98 23.39 -2.39
CA LEU A 284 -8.62 22.81 -3.57
C LEU A 284 -7.62 22.38 -4.65
N GLY A 285 -6.53 23.15 -4.82
CA GLY A 285 -5.46 22.79 -5.76
C GLY A 285 -4.72 21.51 -5.36
N GLN A 286 -4.33 21.40 -4.09
CA GLN A 286 -3.68 20.20 -3.55
C GLN A 286 -4.62 18.98 -3.59
N LEU A 287 -5.91 19.18 -3.33
CA LEU A 287 -6.90 18.12 -3.43
C LEU A 287 -7.07 17.63 -4.87
N ALA A 288 -7.12 18.56 -5.84
CA ALA A 288 -7.18 18.22 -7.26
C ALA A 288 -5.93 17.44 -7.72
N GLU A 289 -4.78 17.76 -7.16
CA GLU A 289 -3.54 17.01 -7.40
C GLU A 289 -3.59 15.61 -6.77
N ALA A 290 -4.01 15.50 -5.52
CA ALA A 290 -4.14 14.22 -4.81
C ALA A 290 -5.13 13.29 -5.52
N LEU A 291 -6.24 13.81 -6.03
CA LEU A 291 -7.24 13.03 -6.77
C LEU A 291 -6.80 12.73 -8.21
N SER A 292 -5.89 13.54 -8.79
CA SER A 292 -5.49 13.41 -10.20
C SER A 292 -6.70 13.54 -11.17
N PRO A 293 -6.52 13.69 -12.47
CA PRO A 293 -7.63 13.68 -13.44
C PRO A 293 -8.22 12.29 -13.72
N LEU A 294 -7.63 11.21 -13.19
CA LEU A 294 -8.01 9.84 -13.51
C LEU A 294 -9.44 9.45 -13.11
N PRO A 295 -10.05 9.94 -12.01
CA PRO A 295 -11.42 9.60 -11.64
C PRO A 295 -12.49 9.92 -12.72
N ILE A 296 -12.21 10.83 -13.66
CA ILE A 296 -13.11 11.10 -14.79
C ILE A 296 -13.42 9.85 -15.62
N PHE A 297 -12.46 8.89 -15.64
CA PHE A 297 -12.65 7.63 -16.37
C PHE A 297 -13.71 6.72 -15.77
N LEU A 298 -14.13 6.91 -14.52
CA LEU A 298 -15.29 6.23 -13.95
C LEU A 298 -16.57 6.67 -14.64
N LEU A 299 -16.72 7.98 -14.87
CA LEU A 299 -17.88 8.53 -15.59
C LEU A 299 -17.89 8.07 -17.06
N ILE A 300 -16.73 8.17 -17.72
CA ILE A 300 -16.59 7.73 -19.13
C ILE A 300 -16.92 6.25 -19.24
N ALA A 301 -16.35 5.40 -18.37
CA ALA A 301 -16.61 3.96 -18.36
C ALA A 301 -18.08 3.64 -18.06
N GLY A 302 -18.71 4.38 -17.14
CA GLY A 302 -20.14 4.28 -16.84
C GLY A 302 -21.02 4.58 -18.07
N VAL A 303 -20.73 5.66 -18.79
CA VAL A 303 -21.43 6.02 -20.03
C VAL A 303 -21.20 4.97 -21.12
N LEU A 304 -19.96 4.52 -21.30
CA LEU A 304 -19.63 3.46 -22.26
C LEU A 304 -20.33 2.16 -21.92
N LEU A 305 -20.36 1.77 -20.65
CA LEU A 305 -21.03 0.56 -20.17
C LEU A 305 -22.55 0.65 -20.41
N TRP A 306 -23.17 1.79 -20.09
CA TRP A 306 -24.59 2.03 -20.33
C TRP A 306 -24.94 1.95 -21.82
N ARG A 307 -24.21 2.63 -22.69
CA ARG A 307 -24.45 2.66 -24.13
C ARG A 307 -24.16 1.33 -24.82
N ARG A 308 -23.16 0.58 -24.34
CA ARG A 308 -22.74 -0.72 -24.89
C ARG A 308 -23.16 -1.91 -24.05
N TRP A 309 -24.20 -1.73 -23.21
CA TRP A 309 -24.69 -2.81 -22.36
C TRP A 309 -25.07 -4.07 -23.15
N ARG A 310 -25.58 -3.89 -24.38
CA ARG A 310 -25.98 -5.00 -25.26
C ARG A 310 -24.80 -5.63 -26.00
N ASP A 311 -23.64 -5.00 -26.05
CA ASP A 311 -22.42 -5.57 -26.62
C ASP A 311 -21.68 -6.38 -25.52
N PRO A 312 -21.78 -7.71 -25.52
CA PRO A 312 -21.22 -8.54 -24.45
C PRO A 312 -19.70 -8.42 -24.36
N GLN A 313 -19.06 -8.08 -25.49
CA GLN A 313 -17.62 -7.98 -25.56
C GLN A 313 -17.11 -6.71 -24.85
N THR A 314 -17.60 -5.55 -25.22
CA THR A 314 -17.23 -4.28 -24.59
C THR A 314 -17.65 -4.26 -23.13
N ARG A 315 -18.83 -4.79 -22.81
CA ARG A 315 -19.32 -4.92 -21.45
C ARG A 315 -18.37 -5.72 -20.56
N SER A 316 -17.89 -6.89 -21.03
CA SER A 316 -16.99 -7.74 -20.25
C SER A 316 -15.64 -7.06 -19.99
N LEU A 317 -15.06 -6.38 -20.99
CA LEU A 317 -13.83 -5.60 -20.81
C LEU A 317 -14.03 -4.48 -19.78
N LEU A 318 -15.11 -3.72 -19.92
CA LEU A 318 -15.41 -2.63 -19.00
C LEU A 318 -15.64 -3.13 -17.58
N LEU A 319 -16.37 -4.23 -17.37
CA LEU A 319 -16.59 -4.81 -16.04
C LEU A 319 -15.30 -5.30 -15.41
N LEU A 320 -14.40 -5.93 -16.18
CA LEU A 320 -13.10 -6.41 -15.68
C LEU A 320 -12.15 -5.28 -15.27
N ALA A 321 -12.30 -4.06 -15.83
CA ALA A 321 -11.50 -2.90 -15.44
C ALA A 321 -12.22 -1.99 -14.43
N LEU A 322 -13.53 -1.79 -14.57
CA LEU A 322 -14.32 -0.88 -13.74
C LEU A 322 -14.56 -1.43 -12.33
N VAL A 323 -14.87 -2.73 -12.19
CA VAL A 323 -15.20 -3.31 -10.88
C VAL A 323 -14.01 -3.27 -9.92
N PRO A 324 -12.76 -3.65 -10.32
CA PRO A 324 -11.60 -3.42 -9.48
C PRO A 324 -11.41 -1.94 -9.10
N ALA A 325 -11.56 -1.02 -10.06
CA ALA A 325 -11.42 0.42 -9.81
C ALA A 325 -12.47 0.94 -8.82
N LEU A 326 -13.71 0.47 -8.88
CA LEU A 326 -14.78 0.84 -7.94
C LEU A 326 -14.54 0.24 -6.56
N LEU A 327 -14.13 -1.04 -6.47
CA LEU A 327 -13.87 -1.72 -5.20
C LEU A 327 -12.70 -1.05 -4.46
N ILE A 328 -11.58 -0.80 -5.15
CA ILE A 328 -10.42 -0.13 -4.57
C ILE A 328 -10.76 1.33 -4.25
N GLY A 329 -11.56 2.00 -5.09
CA GLY A 329 -12.04 3.36 -4.85
C GLY A 329 -12.91 3.47 -3.60
N GLY A 330 -13.80 2.50 -3.36
CA GLY A 330 -14.55 2.41 -2.10
C GLY A 330 -13.64 2.30 -0.88
N LEU A 331 -12.57 1.51 -0.96
CA LEU A 331 -11.56 1.44 0.09
C LEU A 331 -10.75 2.73 0.21
N ALA A 332 -10.42 3.42 -0.89
CA ALA A 332 -9.71 4.69 -0.88
C ALA A 332 -10.54 5.81 -0.21
N THR A 333 -11.88 5.79 -0.34
CA THR A 333 -12.73 6.71 0.42
C THR A 333 -12.72 6.43 1.92
N ALA A 334 -12.55 5.18 2.32
CA ALA A 334 -12.48 4.77 3.72
C ALA A 334 -11.08 4.95 4.32
N GLN A 335 -10.02 4.78 3.53
CA GLN A 335 -8.62 4.88 3.97
C GLN A 335 -7.73 5.42 2.85
N ILE A 336 -7.04 6.52 3.12
CA ILE A 336 -6.18 7.25 2.17
C ILE A 336 -5.10 6.35 1.55
N ARG A 337 -4.57 5.40 2.30
CA ARG A 337 -3.53 4.47 1.84
C ARG A 337 -3.87 3.72 0.53
N TRP A 338 -5.14 3.59 0.19
CA TRP A 338 -5.59 2.93 -1.04
C TRP A 338 -5.53 3.82 -2.27
N MET A 339 -5.23 5.12 -2.12
CA MET A 339 -5.25 6.09 -3.22
C MET A 339 -4.29 5.72 -4.36
N GLY A 340 -3.04 5.36 -4.05
CA GLY A 340 -2.07 4.94 -5.06
C GLY A 340 -2.55 3.74 -5.88
N MET A 341 -3.11 2.72 -5.21
CA MET A 341 -3.69 1.54 -5.86
C MET A 341 -4.94 1.86 -6.66
N TRP A 342 -5.78 2.76 -6.15
CA TRP A 342 -6.96 3.24 -6.90
C TRP A 342 -6.56 3.94 -8.19
N LEU A 343 -5.57 4.83 -8.14
CA LEU A 343 -5.05 5.51 -9.33
C LEU A 343 -4.40 4.54 -10.32
N ALA A 344 -3.74 3.49 -9.85
CA ALA A 344 -3.23 2.42 -10.73
C ALA A 344 -4.37 1.69 -11.47
N ALA A 345 -5.43 1.33 -10.76
CA ALA A 345 -6.62 0.72 -11.38
C ALA A 345 -7.32 1.69 -12.35
N LEU A 346 -7.42 2.97 -12.00
CA LEU A 346 -7.96 4.02 -12.87
C LEU A 346 -7.09 4.27 -14.11
N ALA A 347 -5.77 4.14 -14.01
CA ALA A 347 -4.87 4.24 -15.17
C ALA A 347 -5.16 3.13 -16.20
N VAL A 348 -5.40 1.90 -15.75
CA VAL A 348 -5.79 0.77 -16.62
C VAL A 348 -7.20 0.98 -17.19
N LEU A 349 -8.16 1.43 -16.38
CA LEU A 349 -9.50 1.78 -16.84
C LEU A 349 -9.46 2.91 -17.86
N GLY A 350 -8.66 3.95 -17.61
CA GLY A 350 -8.43 5.07 -18.52
C GLY A 350 -7.82 4.61 -19.84
N ALA A 351 -6.81 3.74 -19.78
CA ALA A 351 -6.21 3.15 -20.97
C ALA A 351 -7.24 2.38 -21.83
N LEU A 352 -8.12 1.61 -21.17
CA LEU A 352 -9.22 0.94 -21.86
C LEU A 352 -10.22 1.93 -22.47
N CYS A 353 -10.61 2.96 -21.73
CA CYS A 353 -11.52 4.01 -22.22
C CYS A 353 -10.92 4.75 -23.43
N VAL A 354 -9.65 5.13 -23.35
CA VAL A 354 -8.91 5.74 -24.46
C VAL A 354 -8.97 4.87 -25.72
N ARG A 355 -8.66 3.56 -25.58
CA ARG A 355 -8.76 2.60 -26.68
C ARG A 355 -10.16 2.59 -27.31
N LEU A 356 -11.21 2.46 -26.47
CA LEU A 356 -12.58 2.36 -26.94
C LEU A 356 -13.06 3.66 -27.62
N VAL A 357 -12.69 4.81 -27.07
CA VAL A 357 -13.04 6.12 -27.64
C VAL A 357 -12.33 6.36 -28.97
N LEU A 358 -11.07 5.95 -29.10
CA LEU A 358 -10.31 6.09 -30.35
C LEU A 358 -10.81 5.15 -31.45
N SER A 359 -11.17 3.92 -31.08
CA SER A 359 -11.63 2.93 -32.07
C SER A 359 -13.02 3.20 -32.62
N ASP A 360 -13.92 3.77 -31.83
CA ASP A 360 -15.35 3.88 -32.22
C ASP A 360 -16.09 5.08 -31.55
N GLY A 361 -15.35 6.14 -31.23
CA GLY A 361 -15.84 7.24 -30.39
C GLY A 361 -17.05 7.99 -30.95
N GLN A 362 -17.19 8.14 -32.28
CA GLN A 362 -18.38 8.78 -32.88
C GLN A 362 -19.65 7.98 -32.61
N ARG A 363 -19.59 6.65 -32.75
CA ARG A 363 -20.72 5.74 -32.48
C ARG A 363 -20.94 5.52 -30.99
N LEU A 364 -19.87 5.56 -30.18
CA LEU A 364 -19.92 5.24 -28.75
C LEU A 364 -20.45 6.36 -27.90
N LEU A 365 -19.99 7.58 -28.10
CA LEU A 365 -20.34 8.72 -27.25
C LEU A 365 -21.36 9.67 -27.87
N GLY A 366 -21.65 9.52 -29.18
CA GLY A 366 -22.49 10.50 -29.90
C GLY A 366 -21.86 11.90 -29.95
N LEU A 367 -20.58 12.01 -29.56
CA LEU A 367 -19.86 13.27 -29.51
C LEU A 367 -19.30 13.59 -30.89
N GLY A 368 -19.44 14.83 -31.31
CA GLY A 368 -18.75 15.32 -32.50
C GLY A 368 -17.24 15.16 -32.40
N GLY A 369 -16.55 15.22 -33.55
CA GLY A 369 -15.11 14.95 -33.63
C GLY A 369 -14.25 15.68 -32.62
N TRP A 370 -14.56 16.92 -32.28
CA TRP A 370 -13.81 17.73 -31.31
C TRP A 370 -14.02 17.31 -29.85
N ALA A 371 -15.24 16.91 -29.46
CA ALA A 371 -15.55 16.55 -28.07
C ALA A 371 -14.81 15.28 -27.61
N ARG A 372 -14.55 14.31 -28.52
CA ARG A 372 -13.72 13.15 -28.18
C ARG A 372 -12.27 13.54 -27.86
N TRP A 373 -11.75 14.58 -28.51
CA TRP A 373 -10.41 15.08 -28.24
C TRP A 373 -10.32 15.76 -26.88
N ILE A 374 -11.35 16.50 -26.45
CA ILE A 374 -11.37 17.06 -25.08
C ILE A 374 -11.32 15.95 -24.05
N VAL A 375 -12.12 14.89 -24.19
CA VAL A 375 -12.16 13.74 -23.27
C VAL A 375 -10.79 13.03 -23.20
N LEU A 376 -10.02 13.08 -24.28
CA LEU A 376 -8.68 12.49 -24.31
C LEU A 376 -7.61 13.47 -23.80
N VAL A 377 -7.61 14.71 -24.30
CA VAL A 377 -6.52 15.67 -24.05
C VAL A 377 -6.47 16.13 -22.59
N LEU A 378 -7.62 16.37 -21.95
CA LEU A 378 -7.66 16.89 -20.57
C LEU A 378 -6.95 15.97 -19.55
N PRO A 379 -7.23 14.64 -19.50
CA PRO A 379 -6.52 13.76 -18.59
C PRO A 379 -5.01 13.67 -18.90
N PHE A 380 -4.64 13.62 -20.18
CA PHE A 380 -3.23 13.59 -20.56
C PHE A 380 -2.49 14.88 -20.18
N ALA A 381 -3.11 16.03 -20.42
CA ALA A 381 -2.53 17.32 -20.04
C ALA A 381 -2.40 17.43 -18.50
N GLY A 382 -3.41 17.00 -17.75
CA GLY A 382 -3.36 16.99 -16.29
C GLY A 382 -2.27 16.09 -15.73
N LEU A 383 -2.09 14.88 -16.29
CA LEU A 383 -1.02 13.97 -15.90
C LEU A 383 0.37 14.51 -16.28
N ALA A 384 0.52 15.09 -17.47
CA ALA A 384 1.76 15.71 -17.90
C ALA A 384 2.12 16.91 -16.99
N TRP A 385 1.15 17.73 -16.63
CA TRP A 385 1.33 18.82 -15.66
C TRP A 385 1.78 18.32 -14.29
N GLY A 386 1.15 17.25 -13.77
CA GLY A 386 1.55 16.60 -12.53
C GLY A 386 3.01 16.14 -12.58
N GLY A 387 3.44 15.49 -13.66
CA GLY A 387 4.82 15.08 -13.86
C GLY A 387 5.81 16.24 -13.89
N ILE A 388 5.46 17.35 -14.59
CA ILE A 388 6.27 18.57 -14.60
C ILE A 388 6.43 19.14 -13.19
N ARG A 389 5.36 19.17 -12.41
CA ARG A 389 5.40 19.62 -11.02
C ARG A 389 6.31 18.76 -10.15
N ILE A 390 6.16 17.44 -10.17
CA ILE A 390 7.02 16.51 -9.43
C ILE A 390 8.50 16.78 -9.75
N VAL A 391 8.84 16.92 -11.03
CA VAL A 391 10.23 17.25 -11.45
C VAL A 391 10.66 18.63 -10.94
N SER A 392 9.79 19.63 -10.99
CA SER A 392 10.11 20.99 -10.54
C SER A 392 10.37 21.06 -9.03
N GLU A 393 9.55 20.36 -8.24
CA GLU A 393 9.69 20.25 -6.79
C GLU A 393 10.95 19.46 -6.40
N SER A 394 11.20 18.34 -7.06
CA SER A 394 12.44 17.57 -6.86
C SER A 394 13.69 18.41 -7.16
N ARG A 395 13.66 19.23 -8.22
CA ARG A 395 14.76 20.17 -8.51
C ARG A 395 14.90 21.29 -7.47
N ALA A 396 13.80 21.77 -6.90
CA ALA A 396 13.84 22.78 -5.83
C ALA A 396 14.47 22.20 -4.56
N LEU A 397 14.14 20.97 -4.18
CA LEU A 397 14.73 20.23 -3.07
C LEU A 397 16.25 20.02 -3.28
N THR A 398 16.65 19.49 -4.45
CA THR A 398 18.06 19.23 -4.74
C THR A 398 18.92 20.50 -4.78
N ARG A 399 18.32 21.68 -5.02
CA ARG A 399 19.01 22.99 -4.96
C ARG A 399 19.00 23.60 -3.57
N GLY A 400 18.53 22.89 -2.53
CA GLY A 400 18.48 23.37 -1.14
C GLY A 400 17.53 24.54 -0.92
N ARG A 401 16.55 24.74 -1.80
CA ARG A 401 15.61 25.87 -1.72
C ARG A 401 14.41 25.62 -0.81
N SER A 402 14.17 24.39 -0.44
CA SER A 402 13.14 24.01 0.55
C SER A 402 13.53 22.71 1.23
N VAL A 403 13.25 22.62 2.53
CA VAL A 403 13.39 21.41 3.33
C VAL A 403 12.03 21.17 3.98
N ALA A 404 11.48 19.96 3.84
CA ALA A 404 10.22 19.63 4.48
C ALA A 404 10.38 19.62 6.01
N ALA A 405 9.32 19.98 6.72
CA ALA A 405 9.34 19.99 8.20
C ALA A 405 9.66 18.60 8.76
N GLU A 406 9.21 17.55 8.09
CA GLU A 406 9.48 16.15 8.44
C GLU A 406 10.97 15.79 8.32
N ASP A 407 11.65 16.31 7.30
CA ASP A 407 13.08 16.09 7.10
C ASP A 407 13.88 16.78 8.19
N VAL A 408 13.50 18.02 8.58
CA VAL A 408 14.14 18.73 9.70
C VAL A 408 13.98 17.94 11.00
N ALA A 409 12.78 17.42 11.29
CA ALA A 409 12.54 16.60 12.46
C ALA A 409 13.39 15.32 12.45
N SER A 410 13.52 14.68 11.30
CA SER A 410 14.36 13.46 11.13
C SER A 410 15.85 13.77 11.31
N LEU A 411 16.35 14.91 10.80
CA LEU A 411 17.74 15.35 11.03
C LEU A 411 18.03 15.63 12.50
N ILE A 412 17.08 16.25 13.23
CA ILE A 412 17.19 16.45 14.67
C ILE A 412 17.27 15.13 15.42
N ILE A 413 16.44 14.14 15.04
CA ILE A 413 16.49 12.80 15.65
C ILE A 413 17.83 12.10 15.36
N CYS A 414 18.36 12.26 14.15
CA CYS A 414 19.67 11.73 13.79
C CYS A 414 20.77 12.35 14.67
N ASP A 415 20.75 13.67 14.88
CA ASP A 415 21.70 14.36 15.74
C ASP A 415 21.57 13.92 17.21
N MET A 416 20.34 13.84 17.75
CA MET A 416 20.09 13.25 19.08
C MET A 416 20.64 11.83 19.22
N ALA A 417 20.49 11.01 18.18
CA ALA A 417 21.02 9.64 18.17
C ALA A 417 22.55 9.62 18.33
N GLN A 418 23.26 10.53 17.65
CA GLN A 418 24.71 10.66 17.77
C GLN A 418 25.16 11.18 19.15
N VAL A 419 24.38 12.09 19.76
CA VAL A 419 24.62 12.57 21.12
C VAL A 419 24.51 11.41 22.11
N ILE A 420 23.46 10.61 22.02
CA ILE A 420 23.25 9.44 22.90
C ILE A 420 24.33 8.38 22.67
N ALA A 421 24.67 8.10 21.42
CA ALA A 421 25.69 7.11 21.10
C ALA A 421 27.04 7.50 21.72
N ARG A 422 27.41 8.77 21.67
CA ARG A 422 28.64 9.29 22.32
C ARG A 422 28.58 9.17 23.85
N ASP A 423 27.49 9.58 24.49
CA ASP A 423 27.31 9.45 25.96
C ASP A 423 27.32 7.97 26.41
N ALA A 424 26.79 7.09 25.59
CA ALA A 424 26.78 5.64 25.81
C ALA A 424 28.13 4.95 25.50
N GLY A 425 29.15 5.67 25.02
CA GLY A 425 30.42 5.08 24.61
C GLY A 425 30.29 4.15 23.40
N HIS A 426 29.40 4.46 22.47
CA HIS A 426 29.09 3.69 21.25
C HIS A 426 28.64 2.24 21.51
N ARG A 427 28.16 1.92 22.71
CA ARG A 427 27.52 0.63 23.00
C ARG A 427 26.02 0.67 22.69
N PRO A 428 25.38 -0.46 22.38
CA PRO A 428 23.96 -0.54 22.08
C PRO A 428 23.11 -0.39 23.35
N ALA A 429 22.88 0.88 23.75
CA ALA A 429 22.05 1.24 24.91
C ALA A 429 20.56 1.17 24.59
N VAL A 430 19.72 0.91 25.61
CA VAL A 430 18.26 0.84 25.46
C VAL A 430 17.64 2.23 25.60
N VAL A 431 16.91 2.66 24.57
CA VAL A 431 16.25 3.97 24.51
C VAL A 431 14.72 3.83 24.54
N LEU A 432 14.07 4.69 25.32
CA LEU A 432 12.64 4.97 25.27
C LEU A 432 12.42 6.27 24.49
N ALA A 433 11.67 6.18 23.41
CA ALA A 433 11.25 7.33 22.59
C ALA A 433 9.87 7.07 21.98
N SER A 434 9.32 8.03 21.24
CA SER A 434 8.15 7.77 20.39
C SER A 434 8.47 6.68 19.35
N PRO A 435 7.49 5.89 18.88
CA PRO A 435 7.74 4.77 17.99
C PRO A 435 8.48 5.15 16.70
N ASP A 436 8.15 6.31 16.12
CA ASP A 436 8.82 6.84 14.91
C ASP A 436 10.28 7.23 15.19
N ALA A 437 10.52 7.93 16.29
CA ALA A 437 11.87 8.32 16.69
C ALA A 437 12.70 7.10 17.09
N THR A 438 12.09 6.09 17.71
CA THR A 438 12.79 4.86 18.15
C THR A 438 13.50 4.15 16.99
N VAL A 439 12.84 4.03 15.82
CA VAL A 439 13.43 3.38 14.64
C VAL A 439 14.65 4.18 14.14
N GLN A 440 14.53 5.50 14.09
CA GLN A 440 15.61 6.38 13.64
C GLN A 440 16.79 6.41 14.64
N LEU A 441 16.50 6.49 15.95
CA LEU A 441 17.51 6.41 17.00
C LEU A 441 18.26 5.08 16.96
N ALA A 442 17.53 3.97 16.75
CA ALA A 442 18.13 2.66 16.62
C ALA A 442 19.05 2.57 15.40
N TRP A 443 18.65 3.12 14.26
CA TRP A 443 19.43 3.09 13.04
C TRP A 443 20.67 3.99 13.12
N PHE A 444 20.49 5.27 13.41
CA PHE A 444 21.56 6.25 13.37
C PHE A 444 22.54 6.17 14.56
N GLY A 445 22.04 5.79 15.74
CA GLY A 445 22.83 5.69 16.96
C GLY A 445 23.26 4.26 17.29
N GLN A 446 22.87 3.25 16.49
CA GLN A 446 23.06 1.83 16.78
C GLN A 446 22.49 1.44 18.16
N LEU A 447 21.35 2.04 18.53
CA LEU A 447 20.70 1.88 19.83
C LEU A 447 19.64 0.77 19.77
N ARG A 448 19.16 0.33 20.95
CA ARG A 448 18.05 -0.60 21.09
C ARG A 448 16.80 0.15 21.54
N GLY A 449 15.71 0.02 20.81
CA GLY A 449 14.45 0.70 21.14
C GLY A 449 13.41 -0.24 21.74
N ILE A 450 12.49 0.28 22.56
CA ILE A 450 11.42 -0.51 23.16
C ILE A 450 10.22 -0.62 22.24
N GLY A 451 9.61 0.50 21.86
CA GLY A 451 8.38 0.57 21.07
C GLY A 451 8.67 0.96 19.63
N THR A 452 8.04 0.27 18.69
CA THR A 452 8.07 0.61 17.27
C THR A 452 6.64 0.52 16.72
N LEU A 453 6.38 1.10 15.55
CA LEU A 453 5.09 0.97 14.85
C LEU A 453 4.89 -0.41 14.21
N PHE A 454 5.90 -1.28 14.22
CA PHE A 454 5.76 -2.63 13.68
C PHE A 454 4.81 -3.48 14.53
N TRP A 455 3.85 -4.10 13.89
CA TRP A 455 2.79 -4.88 14.54
C TRP A 455 3.33 -6.08 15.32
N GLU A 456 4.45 -6.62 14.90
CA GLU A 456 5.16 -7.71 15.58
C GLU A 456 5.72 -7.26 16.93
N ASN A 457 5.96 -5.97 17.10
CA ASN A 457 6.41 -5.37 18.35
C ASN A 457 5.27 -4.95 19.28
N ARG A 458 4.16 -5.69 19.29
CA ARG A 458 3.01 -5.41 20.18
C ARG A 458 3.42 -5.24 21.64
N ALA A 459 4.30 -6.12 22.12
CA ALA A 459 4.79 -6.06 23.51
C ALA A 459 5.59 -4.78 23.80
N GLY A 460 6.41 -4.34 22.85
CA GLY A 460 7.15 -3.08 22.95
C GLY A 460 6.23 -1.87 22.88
N LEU A 461 5.24 -1.88 21.98
CA LEU A 461 4.23 -0.83 21.90
C LEU A 461 3.41 -0.72 23.18
N ALA A 462 2.97 -1.83 23.75
CA ALA A 462 2.26 -1.86 25.02
C ALA A 462 3.12 -1.30 26.16
N ALA A 463 4.39 -1.70 26.23
CA ALA A 463 5.32 -1.19 27.22
C ALA A 463 5.59 0.32 27.08
N SER A 464 5.74 0.81 25.82
CA SER A 464 5.87 2.25 25.59
C SER A 464 4.60 3.01 25.95
N THR A 465 3.43 2.43 25.68
CA THR A 465 2.15 3.01 26.09
C THR A 465 2.07 3.12 27.61
N GLU A 466 2.38 2.05 28.34
CA GLU A 466 2.39 2.04 29.81
C GLU A 466 3.37 3.08 30.37
N LEU A 467 4.60 3.12 29.86
CA LEU A 467 5.63 4.09 30.24
C LEU A 467 5.20 5.54 30.00
N PHE A 468 4.73 5.84 28.79
CA PHE A 468 4.36 7.20 28.42
C PHE A 468 3.02 7.67 28.99
N THR A 469 2.24 6.80 29.63
CA THR A 469 0.98 7.16 30.30
C THR A 469 1.05 7.10 31.83
N CYS A 470 2.22 6.75 32.40
CA CYS A 470 2.42 6.76 33.84
C CYS A 470 2.22 8.19 34.40
N THR A 471 1.62 8.27 35.59
CA THR A 471 1.27 9.54 36.22
C THR A 471 2.24 9.94 37.32
N SER A 472 2.94 8.96 37.91
CA SER A 472 3.85 9.18 39.05
C SER A 472 5.30 8.89 38.69
N GLU A 473 6.20 9.59 39.38
CA GLU A 473 7.64 9.39 39.30
C GLU A 473 8.06 7.97 39.70
N LYS A 474 7.47 7.43 40.79
CA LYS A 474 7.75 6.08 41.27
C LYS A 474 7.43 5.03 40.23
N GLU A 475 6.24 5.11 39.64
CA GLU A 475 5.78 4.21 38.59
C GLU A 475 6.71 4.27 37.35
N ALA A 476 7.03 5.50 36.91
CA ALA A 476 7.95 5.69 35.77
C ALA A 476 9.29 5.01 36.01
N ARG A 477 9.88 5.19 37.21
CA ARG A 477 11.16 4.61 37.59
C ARG A 477 11.13 3.08 37.60
N GLU A 478 10.07 2.49 38.20
CA GLU A 478 9.91 1.03 38.25
C GLU A 478 9.74 0.42 36.84
N LEU A 479 8.97 1.06 35.97
CA LEU A 479 8.74 0.59 34.59
C LEU A 479 10.02 0.68 33.75
N LEU A 480 10.77 1.79 33.86
CA LEU A 480 12.04 1.96 33.16
C LEU A 480 13.07 0.90 33.59
N ALA A 481 13.14 0.62 34.90
CA ALA A 481 14.03 -0.40 35.43
C ALA A 481 13.68 -1.81 34.94
N ARG A 482 12.39 -2.19 34.97
CA ARG A 482 11.93 -3.48 34.44
C ARG A 482 12.32 -3.69 32.98
N ARG A 483 12.40 -2.62 32.19
CA ARG A 483 12.73 -2.65 30.76
C ARG A 483 14.20 -2.35 30.46
N GLN A 484 15.01 -2.15 31.52
CA GLN A 484 16.43 -1.81 31.38
C GLN A 484 16.67 -0.57 30.50
N VAL A 485 15.78 0.42 30.59
CA VAL A 485 15.91 1.66 29.81
C VAL A 485 17.05 2.48 30.38
N GLU A 486 17.98 2.85 29.51
CA GLU A 486 19.13 3.66 29.86
C GLU A 486 18.98 5.13 29.45
N TYR A 487 18.18 5.39 28.42
CA TYR A 487 17.94 6.75 27.94
C TYR A 487 16.46 6.97 27.65
N VAL A 488 16.00 8.18 27.93
CA VAL A 488 14.66 8.67 27.58
C VAL A 488 14.81 9.87 26.65
N VAL A 489 14.15 9.82 25.49
CA VAL A 489 14.15 10.90 24.50
C VAL A 489 12.72 11.42 24.34
N LEU A 490 12.56 12.72 24.59
CA LEU A 490 11.30 13.44 24.43
C LEU A 490 11.48 14.50 23.36
N PHE A 491 10.65 14.46 22.31
CA PHE A 491 10.70 15.44 21.22
C PHE A 491 9.29 15.94 20.90
N SER A 492 9.08 17.25 20.93
CA SER A 492 7.74 17.85 20.83
C SER A 492 7.05 17.57 19.49
N GLU A 493 7.81 17.61 18.37
CA GLU A 493 7.25 17.40 17.02
C GLU A 493 6.76 15.96 16.80
N ARG A 494 7.40 15.01 17.44
CA ARG A 494 7.04 13.58 17.35
C ARG A 494 6.84 12.96 18.74
N SER A 495 6.12 13.67 19.63
CA SER A 495 5.94 13.21 21.01
C SER A 495 5.09 11.94 21.13
N PHE A 496 4.14 11.75 20.23
CA PHE A 496 3.21 10.62 20.25
C PHE A 496 2.38 10.48 21.55
N LEU A 497 2.47 11.46 22.47
CA LEU A 497 1.86 11.38 23.80
C LEU A 497 0.32 11.30 23.74
N GLY A 498 -0.32 12.09 22.87
CA GLY A 498 -1.76 12.03 22.65
C GLY A 498 -2.22 10.66 22.16
N THR A 499 -1.44 10.03 21.27
CA THR A 499 -1.71 8.68 20.78
C THR A 499 -1.50 7.64 21.87
N PHE A 500 -0.44 7.72 22.68
CA PHE A 500 -0.26 6.82 23.83
C PHE A 500 -1.43 6.94 24.82
N TYR A 501 -1.89 8.17 25.10
CA TYR A 501 -3.05 8.40 25.94
C TYR A 501 -4.31 7.73 25.36
N GLN A 502 -4.52 7.85 24.05
CA GLN A 502 -5.62 7.18 23.34
C GLN A 502 -5.50 5.65 23.39
N LEU A 503 -4.29 5.11 23.22
CA LEU A 503 -4.04 3.67 23.29
C LEU A 503 -4.39 3.12 24.69
N ALA A 504 -4.03 3.84 25.75
CA ALA A 504 -4.30 3.45 27.12
C ALA A 504 -5.79 3.62 27.50
N HIS A 505 -6.39 4.76 27.17
CA HIS A 505 -7.70 5.17 27.71
C HIS A 505 -8.85 5.07 26.70
N GLY A 506 -8.57 4.70 25.43
CA GLY A 506 -9.57 4.55 24.36
C GLY A 506 -10.09 5.86 23.77
N ARG A 507 -9.65 7.02 24.26
CA ARG A 507 -9.98 8.36 23.74
C ARG A 507 -8.74 9.24 23.69
N ARG A 508 -8.65 10.10 22.68
CA ARG A 508 -7.57 11.08 22.57
C ARG A 508 -7.87 12.29 23.45
N ASP A 509 -6.90 12.67 24.29
CA ASP A 509 -6.95 13.88 25.10
C ASP A 509 -5.54 14.46 25.21
N ASP A 510 -5.23 15.38 24.30
CA ASP A 510 -3.89 15.98 24.21
C ASP A 510 -3.56 16.88 25.43
N ARG A 511 -4.58 17.41 26.14
CA ARG A 511 -4.37 18.18 27.36
C ARG A 511 -3.99 17.25 28.52
N ALA A 512 -4.75 16.20 28.74
CA ALA A 512 -4.43 15.19 29.75
C ALA A 512 -3.07 14.52 29.49
N ALA A 513 -2.74 14.27 28.22
CA ALA A 513 -1.45 13.72 27.83
C ALA A 513 -0.24 14.64 28.16
N ARG A 514 -0.43 15.94 28.29
CA ARG A 514 0.62 16.88 28.73
C ARG A 514 0.81 16.88 30.24
N GLU A 515 -0.18 16.48 31.01
CA GLU A 515 -0.15 16.46 32.47
C GLU A 515 0.43 15.15 33.05
N ILE A 516 0.64 14.12 32.26
CA ILE A 516 1.34 12.89 32.65
C ILE A 516 2.83 13.16 32.92
N PHE A 517 3.52 12.25 33.59
CA PHE A 517 4.91 12.43 34.03
C PHE A 517 5.84 12.93 32.91
N PHE A 518 5.92 12.21 31.78
CA PHE A 518 6.78 12.61 30.65
C PHE A 518 6.24 13.82 29.87
N GLY A 519 4.93 14.04 29.86
CA GLY A 519 4.32 15.22 29.26
C GLY A 519 4.72 16.50 30.00
N ARG A 520 4.71 16.48 31.32
CA ARG A 520 5.20 17.61 32.16
C ARG A 520 6.69 17.87 31.93
N LEU A 521 7.52 16.83 31.85
CA LEU A 521 8.94 16.98 31.55
C LEU A 521 9.16 17.65 30.20
N LEU A 522 8.36 17.31 29.18
CA LEU A 522 8.52 17.86 27.83
C LEU A 522 7.98 19.29 27.70
N PHE A 523 6.72 19.51 28.15
CA PHE A 523 5.98 20.74 27.82
C PHE A 523 5.94 21.77 28.96
N SER A 524 5.91 21.34 30.21
CA SER A 524 5.78 22.25 31.36
C SER A 524 7.13 22.65 31.95
N GLY A 525 8.25 22.13 31.44
CA GLY A 525 9.57 22.43 31.99
C GLY A 525 9.78 21.93 33.42
N ALA A 526 9.02 20.90 33.83
CA ALA A 526 9.17 20.29 35.14
C ALA A 526 10.62 19.86 35.43
N THR A 527 11.09 20.07 36.64
CA THR A 527 12.43 19.64 37.03
C THR A 527 12.53 18.12 37.00
N PRO A 528 13.50 17.54 36.29
CA PRO A 528 13.68 16.11 36.26
C PRO A 528 14.08 15.58 37.65
N PRO A 529 13.59 14.42 38.06
CA PRO A 529 13.98 13.81 39.32
C PRO A 529 15.47 13.41 39.30
N GLY A 530 16.10 13.29 40.48
CA GLY A 530 17.55 13.08 40.60
C GLY A 530 18.09 11.81 39.93
N TRP A 531 17.25 10.84 39.58
CA TRP A 531 17.59 9.62 38.87
C TRP A 531 17.53 9.78 37.34
N LEU A 532 17.00 10.91 36.81
CA LEU A 532 17.08 11.30 35.41
C LEU A 532 18.15 12.37 35.24
N ARG A 533 19.33 12.00 34.76
CA ARG A 533 20.40 12.97 34.44
C ARG A 533 20.12 13.61 33.09
N PRO A 534 19.86 14.92 33.01
CA PRO A 534 19.75 15.61 31.74
C PRO A 534 21.05 15.52 30.95
N ILE A 535 20.95 15.24 29.66
CA ILE A 535 22.05 15.36 28.70
C ILE A 535 21.86 16.69 27.99
N PRO A 536 22.86 17.60 28.03
CA PRO A 536 22.77 18.87 27.32
C PRO A 536 22.53 18.65 25.85
N TYR A 537 21.43 19.17 25.35
CA TYR A 537 21.08 19.15 23.94
C TYR A 537 20.32 20.43 23.57
N GLU A 538 20.83 21.16 22.61
CA GLU A 538 20.19 22.35 22.06
C GLU A 538 19.67 22.02 20.66
N VAL A 539 18.37 22.29 20.44
CA VAL A 539 17.74 22.00 19.15
C VAL A 539 18.30 22.99 18.10
N PRO A 540 18.93 22.50 17.01
CA PRO A 540 19.55 23.38 16.00
C PRO A 540 18.56 24.33 15.32
N VAL A 541 17.29 23.94 15.23
CA VAL A 541 16.19 24.74 14.67
C VAL A 541 15.12 24.91 15.75
N PRO A 542 15.10 26.05 16.45
CA PRO A 542 14.22 26.23 17.62
C PRO A 542 12.73 26.41 17.25
N VAL A 543 12.42 26.76 16.01
CA VAL A 543 11.04 26.96 15.52
C VAL A 543 10.87 26.27 14.17
N LEU A 544 9.87 25.43 14.04
CA LEU A 544 9.51 24.75 12.80
C LEU A 544 8.04 25.02 12.49
N ALA A 545 7.74 25.48 11.28
CA ALA A 545 6.38 25.83 10.85
C ALA A 545 5.61 26.71 11.86
N GLY A 546 6.30 27.68 12.49
CA GLY A 546 5.73 28.60 13.48
C GLY A 546 5.51 27.99 14.87
N ARG A 547 5.97 26.77 15.13
CA ARG A 547 5.87 26.08 16.42
C ARG A 547 7.24 25.93 17.08
N PRO A 548 7.37 26.19 18.39
CA PRO A 548 8.63 25.97 19.09
C PRO A 548 8.94 24.47 19.16
N LEU A 549 10.16 24.09 18.84
CA LEU A 549 10.66 22.74 18.98
C LEU A 549 11.35 22.57 20.32
N VAL A 550 10.98 21.54 21.06
CA VAL A 550 11.58 21.15 22.32
C VAL A 550 12.07 19.71 22.21
N ALA A 551 13.32 19.47 22.49
CA ALA A 551 13.89 18.14 22.64
C ALA A 551 14.58 18.02 24.01
N ARG A 552 14.41 16.88 24.66
CA ARG A 552 15.03 16.58 25.96
C ARG A 552 15.56 15.15 25.96
N ILE A 553 16.79 15.00 26.37
CA ILE A 553 17.47 13.72 26.49
C ILE A 553 17.84 13.51 27.96
N PHE A 554 17.50 12.36 28.50
CA PHE A 554 17.82 11.98 29.86
C PHE A 554 18.54 10.63 29.88
N ALA A 555 19.63 10.53 30.63
CA ALA A 555 20.21 9.26 31.03
C ALA A 555 19.57 8.80 32.34
N VAL A 556 19.15 7.54 32.39
CA VAL A 556 18.58 6.90 33.59
C VAL A 556 19.73 6.37 34.44
N LYS A 557 19.89 6.89 35.66
CA LYS A 557 20.89 6.39 36.60
C LYS A 557 20.55 4.95 37.01
N SER A 558 21.51 4.05 36.88
CA SER A 558 21.39 2.68 37.39
C SER A 558 21.01 2.71 38.87
N MET A 559 20.11 1.82 39.27
CA MET A 559 19.77 1.61 40.69
C MET A 559 20.91 0.95 41.42
#